data_03f556e4135459235b6da22aaaf69929
#
_entry.id   03f556e4135459235b6da22aaaf69929
#
_cell.length_a   1.000
_cell.length_b   1.000
_cell.length_c   1.000
_cell.angle_alpha   90.00
_cell.angle_beta   90.00
_cell.angle_gamma   90.00
#
_symmetry.space_group_name_H-M   'P 1'
#
loop_
_entity.id
_entity.type
_entity.pdbx_description
1 polymer ?
#
loop_
_entity_poly.entity_id
_entity_poly.type
_entity_poly.pdbx_seq_one_letter_code
_entity_poly.pdbx_strand_id
1 'polypeptide(L)'
;AFGQIESAWPVHGSVLVQNDTAYFAAGRSSHLDGGIYLYGLDAGTGQVRCRTRLEGPDYAATDFEENFQLPMGTLPDILMGDGSKVMMRSEVFDGQLQRQRGRPSLAAKGGLLDDTYFKRAPWTMANEYARLIVHDSQSACYVRMFDSLRGLDPTVFFTPGSKGYLLFAKNMTGKRPTWSQRVPIRIRAMVLADGRLAVAGPPDVVEPTDPLGAFEARKGGLLVTIDSATGEKRSEQRLPSPPVFNGAVVAGGALYLAAEDGSITCFGKR
;
A
#
# COMPACT_ATOMS: atom_id res chain seq x y z
N ALA A 1 -21.86 2.22 12.94
CA ALA A 1 -22.11 3.23 11.89
C ALA A 1 -23.26 2.79 10.99
N PHE A 2 -24.03 3.73 10.43
CA PHE A 2 -25.16 3.44 9.52
C PHE A 2 -26.19 2.43 10.07
N GLY A 3 -26.48 2.47 11.38
CA GLY A 3 -27.42 1.56 12.04
C GLY A 3 -26.87 0.17 12.35
N GLN A 4 -25.59 -0.08 12.11
CA GLN A 4 -24.92 -1.34 12.44
C GLN A 4 -24.00 -1.18 13.64
N ILE A 5 -23.90 -2.23 14.45
CA ILE A 5 -22.94 -2.31 15.55
C ILE A 5 -21.58 -2.68 14.96
N GLU A 6 -20.56 -1.86 15.26
CA GLU A 6 -19.18 -2.09 14.87
C GLU A 6 -18.29 -2.24 16.10
N SER A 7 -17.16 -2.94 15.95
CA SER A 7 -16.13 -2.97 16.98
C SER A 7 -15.53 -1.58 17.18
N ALA A 8 -15.23 -1.22 18.42
CA ALA A 8 -14.43 -0.03 18.73
C ALA A 8 -12.98 -0.17 18.21
N TRP A 9 -12.52 -1.40 18.04
CA TRP A 9 -11.19 -1.73 17.53
C TRP A 9 -11.26 -2.58 16.25
N PRO A 10 -11.76 -2.02 15.15
CA PRO A 10 -11.80 -2.74 13.88
C PRO A 10 -10.38 -2.91 13.32
N VAL A 11 -10.17 -4.01 12.60
CA VAL A 11 -8.95 -4.26 11.83
C VAL A 11 -9.23 -3.88 10.39
N HIS A 12 -8.82 -2.70 9.97
CA HIS A 12 -9.06 -2.23 8.61
C HIS A 12 -7.80 -2.18 7.73
N GLY A 13 -6.62 -2.32 8.34
CA GLY A 13 -5.36 -2.32 7.62
C GLY A 13 -5.02 -3.67 7.00
N SER A 14 -3.89 -3.71 6.33
CA SER A 14 -3.32 -4.97 5.86
C SER A 14 -2.67 -5.75 6.99
N VAL A 15 -2.57 -7.07 6.80
CA VAL A 15 -1.75 -7.95 7.64
C VAL A 15 -0.36 -8.04 7.01
N LEU A 16 0.67 -7.73 7.79
CA LEU A 16 2.06 -7.93 7.42
C LEU A 16 2.56 -9.26 7.98
N VAL A 17 3.09 -10.12 7.13
CA VAL A 17 3.74 -11.35 7.58
C VAL A 17 5.24 -11.25 7.34
N GLN A 18 6.04 -11.31 8.41
CA GLN A 18 7.50 -11.39 8.33
C GLN A 18 8.05 -12.19 9.51
N ASN A 19 9.08 -13.00 9.27
CA ASN A 19 9.74 -13.84 10.28
C ASN A 19 8.72 -14.69 11.07
N ASP A 20 7.84 -15.39 10.36
CA ASP A 20 6.77 -16.25 10.92
C ASP A 20 5.82 -15.53 11.90
N THR A 21 5.74 -14.22 11.82
CA THR A 21 4.84 -13.41 12.64
C THR A 21 3.90 -12.62 11.76
N ALA A 22 2.60 -12.73 12.05
CA ALA A 22 1.54 -11.96 11.41
C ALA A 22 1.23 -10.73 12.26
N TYR A 23 1.53 -9.55 11.74
CA TYR A 23 1.29 -8.27 12.40
C TYR A 23 0.03 -7.59 11.84
N PHE A 24 -0.78 -7.01 12.72
CA PHE A 24 -1.92 -6.20 12.35
C PHE A 24 -2.19 -5.10 13.39
N ALA A 25 -2.93 -4.08 12.98
CA ALA A 25 -3.38 -3.00 13.84
C ALA A 25 -4.89 -3.02 13.99
N ALA A 26 -5.38 -2.89 15.23
CA ALA A 26 -6.78 -2.83 15.56
C ALA A 26 -7.10 -1.51 16.28
N GLY A 27 -8.07 -0.76 15.77
CA GLY A 27 -8.47 0.55 16.29
C GLY A 27 -8.75 1.53 15.17
N ARG A 28 -9.25 2.72 15.53
CA ARG A 28 -9.60 3.78 14.57
C ARG A 28 -8.59 4.91 14.57
N SER A 29 -8.13 5.29 15.75
CA SER A 29 -7.19 6.39 15.96
C SER A 29 -6.51 6.22 17.31
N SER A 30 -5.29 6.70 17.44
CA SER A 30 -4.61 6.76 18.73
C SER A 30 -5.31 7.69 19.75
N HIS A 31 -6.19 8.57 19.28
CA HIS A 31 -6.96 9.49 20.11
C HIS A 31 -8.33 8.97 20.54
N LEU A 32 -8.81 7.88 19.96
CA LEU A 32 -10.17 7.37 20.17
C LEU A 32 -10.15 5.98 20.79
N ASP A 33 -11.17 5.67 21.58
CA ASP A 33 -11.46 4.33 22.12
C ASP A 33 -10.27 3.70 22.87
N GLY A 34 -9.39 4.54 23.43
CA GLY A 34 -8.18 4.09 24.12
C GLY A 34 -7.04 3.70 23.19
N GLY A 35 -7.08 4.09 21.92
CA GLY A 35 -5.96 3.98 21.01
C GLY A 35 -6.00 2.81 20.04
N ILE A 36 -4.85 2.57 19.41
CA ILE A 36 -4.64 1.50 18.43
C ILE A 36 -3.83 0.39 19.10
N TYR A 37 -4.31 -0.83 18.99
CA TYR A 37 -3.61 -2.03 19.44
C TYR A 37 -2.88 -2.65 18.25
N LEU A 38 -1.58 -2.85 18.36
CA LEU A 38 -0.79 -3.64 17.43
C LEU A 38 -0.53 -5.01 18.03
N TYR A 39 -0.71 -6.04 17.23
CA TYR A 39 -0.47 -7.44 17.59
C TYR A 39 0.53 -8.06 16.63
N GLY A 40 1.39 -8.92 17.15
CA GLY A 40 2.15 -9.91 16.41
C GLY A 40 1.74 -11.30 16.86
N LEU A 41 1.18 -12.07 15.93
CA LEU A 41 0.75 -13.45 16.17
C LEU A 41 1.75 -14.41 15.51
N ASP A 42 1.92 -15.57 16.09
CA ASP A 42 2.52 -16.71 15.39
C ASP A 42 1.70 -17.02 14.13
N ALA A 43 2.30 -16.98 12.96
CA ALA A 43 1.59 -17.12 11.68
C ALA A 43 1.00 -18.53 11.48
N GLY A 44 1.56 -19.55 12.13
CA GLY A 44 1.08 -20.94 12.03
C GLY A 44 -0.01 -21.29 13.04
N THR A 45 0.10 -20.75 14.27
CA THR A 45 -0.79 -21.15 15.39
C THR A 45 -1.80 -20.08 15.79
N GLY A 46 -1.59 -18.82 15.39
CA GLY A 46 -2.41 -17.68 15.80
C GLY A 46 -2.16 -17.22 17.24
N GLN A 47 -1.19 -17.79 17.96
CA GLN A 47 -0.89 -17.36 19.32
C GLN A 47 -0.23 -15.99 19.36
N VAL A 48 -0.59 -15.16 20.34
CA VAL A 48 0.00 -13.83 20.52
C VAL A 48 1.46 -13.96 20.95
N ARG A 49 2.37 -13.46 20.12
CA ARG A 49 3.82 -13.35 20.42
C ARG A 49 4.18 -12.03 21.09
N CYS A 50 3.58 -10.95 20.61
CA CYS A 50 3.82 -9.61 21.12
C CYS A 50 2.61 -8.71 20.88
N ARG A 51 2.49 -7.66 21.68
CA ARG A 51 1.48 -6.62 21.49
C ARG A 51 1.98 -5.29 22.03
N THR A 52 1.51 -4.20 21.45
CA THR A 52 1.71 -2.85 21.98
C THR A 52 0.46 -2.02 21.74
N ARG A 53 0.36 -0.88 22.42
CA ARG A 53 -0.74 0.06 22.30
C ARG A 53 -0.20 1.45 21.98
N LEU A 54 -0.77 2.09 20.99
CA LEU A 54 -0.55 3.48 20.68
C LEU A 54 -1.72 4.28 21.21
N GLU A 55 -1.58 4.88 22.36
CA GLU A 55 -2.46 5.93 22.84
C GLU A 55 -2.04 7.27 22.24
N GLY A 56 -3.01 8.18 22.14
CA GLY A 56 -2.80 9.53 21.62
C GLY A 56 -1.64 10.25 22.31
N PRO A 57 -1.34 11.47 21.90
CA PRO A 57 -0.32 12.22 22.61
C PRO A 57 -0.74 12.38 24.06
N ASP A 58 0.25 12.41 24.94
CA ASP A 58 0.03 12.81 26.32
C ASP A 58 -0.31 14.31 26.35
N TYR A 59 -1.62 14.59 26.39
CA TYR A 59 -2.12 15.96 26.42
C TYR A 59 -1.63 16.75 27.64
N ALA A 60 -1.27 16.07 28.73
CA ALA A 60 -0.72 16.71 29.92
C ALA A 60 0.73 17.15 29.74
N ALA A 61 1.47 16.46 28.85
CA ALA A 61 2.86 16.77 28.53
C ALA A 61 3.01 17.75 27.34
N THR A 62 1.90 18.17 26.73
CA THR A 62 1.92 19.03 25.54
C THR A 62 1.54 20.43 25.94
N ASP A 63 2.43 21.39 25.68
CA ASP A 63 2.17 22.81 25.87
C ASP A 63 1.27 23.33 24.74
N PHE A 64 -0.04 23.36 25.00
CA PHE A 64 -1.06 23.79 24.03
C PHE A 64 -1.08 25.31 23.84
N GLU A 65 -0.51 26.07 24.78
CA GLU A 65 -0.68 27.53 24.78
C GLU A 65 0.17 28.23 23.72
N GLU A 66 1.28 27.65 23.30
CA GLU A 66 2.17 28.32 22.34
C GLU A 66 1.84 28.12 20.86
N ASN A 67 1.18 27.04 20.46
CA ASN A 67 1.10 26.70 19.04
C ASN A 67 -0.31 26.42 18.46
N PHE A 68 -1.36 26.36 19.23
CA PHE A 68 -2.74 26.02 18.81
C PHE A 68 -2.85 24.78 17.89
N GLN A 69 -1.85 23.94 17.85
CA GLN A 69 -1.86 22.71 17.05
C GLN A 69 -2.16 21.53 17.94
N LEU A 70 -3.22 20.79 17.59
CA LEU A 70 -3.48 19.51 18.21
C LEU A 70 -2.27 18.58 17.98
N PRO A 71 -1.78 17.93 19.05
CA PRO A 71 -0.69 16.97 18.91
C PRO A 71 -1.04 15.91 17.87
N MET A 72 -0.07 15.58 17.05
CA MET A 72 -0.26 14.59 15.99
C MET A 72 -0.41 13.19 16.61
N GLY A 73 -1.59 12.61 16.43
CA GLY A 73 -1.82 11.19 16.66
C GLY A 73 -1.46 10.35 15.44
N THR A 74 -1.76 9.07 15.53
CA THR A 74 -1.65 8.15 14.40
C THR A 74 -2.99 7.47 14.10
N LEU A 75 -3.14 7.01 12.88
CA LEU A 75 -4.27 6.22 12.40
C LEU A 75 -3.77 4.82 12.03
N PRO A 76 -4.61 3.78 12.12
CA PRO A 76 -4.25 2.48 11.59
C PRO A 76 -4.10 2.58 10.07
N ASP A 77 -3.16 1.82 9.53
CA ASP A 77 -2.86 1.86 8.11
C ASP A 77 -2.26 0.53 7.63
N ILE A 78 -1.83 0.53 6.38
CA ILE A 78 -1.07 -0.57 5.82
C ILE A 78 0.24 -0.69 6.60
N LEU A 79 0.45 -1.84 7.20
CA LEU A 79 1.70 -2.18 7.85
C LEU A 79 2.77 -2.49 6.80
N MET A 80 3.97 -2.02 7.04
CA MET A 80 5.13 -2.21 6.19
C MET A 80 6.25 -2.88 6.97
N GLY A 81 7.06 -3.68 6.29
CA GLY A 81 8.21 -4.36 6.89
C GLY A 81 9.44 -4.30 6.00
N ASP A 82 10.62 -4.30 6.62
CA ASP A 82 11.92 -4.40 5.95
C ASP A 82 12.69 -5.67 6.35
N GLY A 83 12.00 -6.63 6.98
CA GLY A 83 12.57 -7.86 7.51
C GLY A 83 13.07 -7.72 8.97
N SER A 84 13.35 -6.52 9.43
CA SER A 84 13.82 -6.24 10.80
C SER A 84 12.87 -5.36 11.60
N LYS A 85 12.13 -4.49 10.92
CA LYS A 85 11.24 -3.50 11.51
C LYS A 85 9.83 -3.67 11.00
N VAL A 86 8.87 -3.26 11.83
CA VAL A 86 7.48 -3.06 11.47
C VAL A 86 7.20 -1.56 11.46
N MET A 87 6.59 -1.05 10.41
CA MET A 87 6.32 0.38 10.24
C MET A 87 4.84 0.60 9.99
N MET A 88 4.30 1.65 10.57
CA MET A 88 2.92 2.10 10.34
C MET A 88 2.90 3.63 10.31
N ARG A 89 2.62 4.22 9.16
CA ARG A 89 2.73 5.69 8.94
C ARG A 89 4.10 6.24 9.35
N SER A 90 4.15 7.05 10.40
CA SER A 90 5.38 7.64 10.98
C SER A 90 5.98 6.79 12.10
N GLU A 91 5.27 5.76 12.53
CA GLU A 91 5.70 4.90 13.64
C GLU A 91 6.62 3.79 13.16
N VAL A 92 7.63 3.49 13.97
CA VAL A 92 8.61 2.42 13.71
C VAL A 92 8.70 1.54 14.95
N PHE A 93 8.65 0.24 14.75
CA PHE A 93 8.76 -0.78 15.79
C PHE A 93 9.81 -1.82 15.40
N ASP A 94 10.39 -2.48 16.39
CA ASP A 94 11.12 -3.73 16.16
C ASP A 94 10.15 -4.93 16.00
N GLY A 95 10.70 -6.13 15.79
CA GLY A 95 9.90 -7.35 15.65
C GLY A 95 9.13 -7.76 16.90
N GLN A 96 9.40 -7.16 18.05
CA GLN A 96 8.63 -7.35 19.31
C GLN A 96 7.65 -6.20 19.56
N LEU A 97 7.40 -5.37 18.56
CA LEU A 97 6.53 -4.20 18.62
C LEU A 97 6.95 -3.16 19.68
N GLN A 98 8.25 -3.13 20.03
CA GLN A 98 8.79 -2.05 20.83
C GLN A 98 9.03 -0.82 19.94
N ARG A 99 8.46 0.31 20.34
CA ARG A 99 8.56 1.56 19.57
C ARG A 99 10.03 2.02 19.48
N GLN A 100 10.46 2.30 18.26
CA GLN A 100 11.82 2.75 17.95
C GLN A 100 11.83 4.24 17.63
N ARG A 101 12.92 4.91 17.99
CA ARG A 101 13.17 6.29 17.53
C ARG A 101 13.62 6.26 16.08
N GLY A 102 13.13 7.19 15.28
CA GLY A 102 13.54 7.32 13.87
C GLY A 102 12.37 7.57 12.95
N ARG A 103 12.69 7.66 11.66
CA ARG A 103 11.68 7.78 10.60
C ARG A 103 11.61 6.47 9.84
N PRO A 104 10.43 6.03 9.42
CA PRO A 104 10.30 4.86 8.56
C PRO A 104 11.02 5.09 7.23
N SER A 105 11.66 4.06 6.72
CA SER A 105 12.26 4.05 5.38
C SER A 105 11.21 4.15 4.28
N LEU A 106 10.06 3.56 4.53
CA LEU A 106 8.86 3.63 3.71
C LEU A 106 7.73 4.22 4.58
N ALA A 107 7.08 5.27 4.10
CA ALA A 107 6.03 5.96 4.85
C ALA A 107 4.79 6.19 3.98
N ALA A 108 3.63 5.83 4.51
CA ALA A 108 2.34 6.25 3.98
C ALA A 108 2.05 7.70 4.40
N LYS A 109 1.59 8.53 3.47
CA LYS A 109 1.15 9.92 3.72
C LYS A 109 -0.36 10.09 3.67
N GLY A 110 -1.09 9.06 3.90
CA GLY A 110 -2.53 8.99 3.96
C GLY A 110 -2.91 7.60 4.39
N GLY A 111 -4.02 7.39 5.06
CA GLY A 111 -4.48 6.08 5.50
C GLY A 111 -5.51 5.48 4.53
N LEU A 112 -5.80 4.20 4.69
CA LEU A 112 -6.87 3.52 3.95
C LEU A 112 -8.25 4.14 4.18
N LEU A 113 -8.41 4.87 5.29
CA LEU A 113 -9.69 5.43 5.74
C LEU A 113 -9.86 6.91 5.43
N ASP A 114 -8.86 7.59 4.88
CA ASP A 114 -8.83 9.05 4.74
C ASP A 114 -8.69 9.52 3.30
N ASP A 115 -9.54 9.06 2.39
CA ASP A 115 -9.57 9.48 0.97
C ASP A 115 -8.25 9.32 0.22
N THR A 116 -7.39 8.41 0.64
CA THR A 116 -6.08 8.19 0.00
C THR A 116 -6.19 7.83 -1.47
N TYR A 117 -7.35 7.35 -1.90
CA TYR A 117 -7.62 7.09 -3.30
C TYR A 117 -7.43 8.33 -4.17
N PHE A 118 -7.80 9.50 -3.67
CA PHE A 118 -7.70 10.79 -4.34
C PHE A 118 -6.38 11.52 -4.07
N LYS A 119 -5.59 11.08 -3.10
CA LYS A 119 -4.29 11.70 -2.82
C LYS A 119 -3.23 11.27 -3.82
N ARG A 120 -2.40 12.23 -4.24
CA ARG A 120 -1.43 12.05 -5.31
C ARG A 120 -0.28 11.13 -4.97
N ALA A 121 0.09 11.10 -3.71
CA ALA A 121 1.27 10.40 -3.23
C ALA A 121 1.03 9.82 -1.84
N PRO A 122 0.28 8.73 -1.71
CA PRO A 122 0.06 8.10 -0.41
C PRO A 122 1.35 7.53 0.18
N TRP A 123 2.37 7.28 -0.62
CA TRP A 123 3.62 6.65 -0.21
C TRP A 123 4.85 7.49 -0.54
N THR A 124 5.84 7.45 0.37
CA THR A 124 7.16 8.04 0.14
C THR A 124 8.26 7.10 0.59
N MET A 125 9.32 7.00 -0.21
CA MET A 125 10.53 6.24 0.08
C MET A 125 11.71 6.90 -0.62
N ALA A 126 12.84 7.07 0.08
CA ALA A 126 14.08 7.61 -0.49
C ALA A 126 13.88 8.89 -1.33
N ASN A 127 13.09 9.85 -0.80
CA ASN A 127 12.71 11.12 -1.45
C ASN A 127 11.84 10.98 -2.72
N GLU A 128 11.40 9.77 -3.06
CA GLU A 128 10.41 9.52 -4.09
C GLU A 128 9.02 9.44 -3.48
N TYR A 129 8.02 9.79 -4.31
CA TYR A 129 6.62 9.60 -3.96
C TYR A 129 5.94 8.70 -4.99
N ALA A 130 4.99 7.91 -4.55
CA ALA A 130 4.24 7.02 -5.42
C ALA A 130 2.86 6.67 -4.84
N ARG A 131 1.99 6.16 -5.70
CA ARG A 131 0.72 5.58 -5.29
C ARG A 131 0.90 4.22 -4.62
N LEU A 132 1.84 3.42 -5.13
CA LEU A 132 2.31 2.17 -4.57
C LEU A 132 3.83 2.11 -4.68
N ILE A 133 4.45 1.48 -3.72
CA ILE A 133 5.88 1.20 -3.70
C ILE A 133 6.07 -0.25 -3.23
N VAL A 134 6.87 -1.00 -3.97
CA VAL A 134 7.37 -2.31 -3.54
C VAL A 134 8.88 -2.31 -3.66
N HIS A 135 9.58 -2.97 -2.75
CA HIS A 135 11.03 -2.98 -2.74
C HIS A 135 11.58 -4.29 -2.20
N ASP A 136 12.82 -4.56 -2.55
CA ASP A 136 13.70 -5.53 -1.91
C ASP A 136 14.96 -4.84 -1.35
N SER A 137 16.00 -5.60 -1.05
CA SER A 137 17.27 -5.05 -0.53
C SER A 137 18.07 -4.27 -1.59
N GLN A 138 17.79 -4.43 -2.88
CA GLN A 138 18.58 -3.89 -3.98
C GLN A 138 17.87 -2.77 -4.72
N SER A 139 16.55 -2.90 -4.92
CA SER A 139 15.77 -2.02 -5.77
C SER A 139 14.39 -1.72 -5.20
N ALA A 140 13.82 -0.64 -5.66
CA ALA A 140 12.43 -0.28 -5.40
C ALA A 140 11.72 0.05 -6.70
N CYS A 141 10.48 -0.41 -6.82
CA CYS A 141 9.59 -0.13 -7.93
C CYS A 141 8.46 0.78 -7.46
N TYR A 142 8.16 1.78 -8.25
CA TYR A 142 7.25 2.87 -7.94
C TYR A 142 6.20 3.02 -9.03
N VAL A 143 4.97 3.32 -8.65
CA VAL A 143 3.96 3.77 -9.61
C VAL A 143 3.44 5.15 -9.28
N ARG A 144 3.49 6.07 -10.24
CA ARG A 144 2.89 7.39 -10.19
C ARG A 144 1.71 7.47 -11.14
N MET A 145 0.62 7.99 -10.63
CA MET A 145 -0.56 8.30 -11.40
C MET A 145 -0.50 9.73 -11.96
N PHE A 146 0.12 10.64 -11.22
CA PHE A 146 0.26 12.05 -11.57
C PHE A 146 1.74 12.43 -11.65
N ASP A 147 2.08 13.30 -12.58
CA ASP A 147 3.46 13.77 -12.77
C ASP A 147 3.90 14.78 -11.71
N SER A 148 2.97 15.38 -10.99
CA SER A 148 3.25 16.42 -9.99
C SER A 148 2.46 16.21 -8.70
N LEU A 149 3.09 16.57 -7.57
CA LEU A 149 2.42 16.68 -6.27
C LEU A 149 1.53 17.93 -6.14
N ARG A 150 1.69 18.90 -7.01
CA ARG A 150 1.13 20.26 -6.84
C ARG A 150 -0.29 20.47 -7.37
N GLY A 151 -0.88 19.57 -8.08
CA GLY A 151 -2.22 19.69 -8.62
C GLY A 151 -2.79 18.33 -8.97
N LEU A 152 -4.04 18.08 -8.66
CA LEU A 152 -4.80 16.98 -9.26
C LEU A 152 -5.10 17.42 -10.70
N ASP A 153 -4.73 16.57 -11.65
CA ASP A 153 -5.22 16.68 -13.01
C ASP A 153 -6.23 15.55 -13.23
N PRO A 154 -7.53 15.80 -13.06
CA PRO A 154 -8.56 14.77 -13.22
C PRO A 154 -8.60 14.23 -14.66
N THR A 155 -8.06 14.97 -15.63
CA THR A 155 -8.01 14.52 -17.02
C THR A 155 -7.14 13.28 -17.20
N VAL A 156 -6.23 12.98 -16.27
CA VAL A 156 -5.43 11.74 -16.27
C VAL A 156 -6.31 10.49 -16.34
N PHE A 157 -7.48 10.51 -15.71
CA PHE A 157 -8.40 9.38 -15.77
C PHE A 157 -9.01 9.15 -17.17
N PHE A 158 -9.03 10.19 -17.99
CA PHE A 158 -9.68 10.22 -19.29
C PHE A 158 -8.68 10.37 -20.46
N THR A 159 -7.38 10.33 -20.19
CA THR A 159 -6.31 10.38 -21.20
C THR A 159 -5.38 9.18 -21.08
N PRO A 160 -5.86 7.96 -21.40
CA PRO A 160 -5.07 6.76 -21.26
C PRO A 160 -3.77 6.82 -22.09
N GLY A 161 -2.72 6.25 -21.53
CA GLY A 161 -1.43 6.10 -22.19
C GLY A 161 -0.54 7.35 -22.15
N SER A 162 -1.03 8.54 -22.47
CA SER A 162 -0.20 9.75 -22.58
C SER A 162 0.19 10.36 -21.24
N LYS A 163 -0.78 10.38 -20.30
CA LYS A 163 -0.60 10.87 -18.92
C LYS A 163 -0.86 9.78 -17.89
N GLY A 164 -0.99 8.52 -18.33
CA GLY A 164 -1.32 7.38 -17.52
C GLY A 164 -0.23 6.98 -16.52
N TYR A 165 -0.36 5.80 -16.00
CA TYR A 165 0.47 5.31 -14.91
C TYR A 165 1.93 5.16 -15.31
N LEU A 166 2.81 5.96 -14.68
CA LEU A 166 4.25 5.87 -14.82
C LEU A 166 4.78 4.84 -13.81
N LEU A 167 5.29 3.75 -14.33
CA LEU A 167 5.98 2.71 -13.58
C LEU A 167 7.49 2.87 -13.77
N PHE A 168 8.26 2.87 -12.69
CA PHE A 168 9.72 2.98 -12.76
C PHE A 168 10.40 2.26 -11.61
N ALA A 169 11.66 1.87 -11.81
CA ALA A 169 12.49 1.29 -10.78
C ALA A 169 13.74 2.13 -10.50
N LYS A 170 14.23 2.04 -9.27
CA LYS A 170 15.48 2.64 -8.83
C LYS A 170 16.26 1.65 -7.96
N ASN A 171 17.58 1.65 -8.07
CA ASN A 171 18.41 1.03 -7.05
C ASN A 171 18.26 1.77 -5.71
N MET A 172 18.31 1.08 -4.58
CA MET A 172 18.11 1.67 -3.25
C MET A 172 19.03 2.85 -2.97
N THR A 173 20.25 2.85 -3.49
CA THR A 173 21.24 3.94 -3.37
C THR A 173 21.26 4.88 -4.58
N GLY A 174 20.50 4.57 -5.63
CA GLY A 174 20.49 5.28 -6.91
C GLY A 174 19.70 6.59 -6.85
N LYS A 175 20.21 7.63 -7.53
CA LYS A 175 19.48 8.91 -7.67
C LYS A 175 18.53 8.93 -8.87
N ARG A 176 18.81 8.16 -9.92
CA ARG A 176 18.03 8.12 -11.16
C ARG A 176 17.32 6.78 -11.33
N PRO A 177 16.16 6.74 -12.01
CA PRO A 177 15.55 5.47 -12.40
C PRO A 177 16.52 4.63 -13.26
N THR A 178 16.50 3.33 -13.02
CA THR A 178 17.18 2.34 -13.88
C THR A 178 16.39 2.14 -15.16
N TRP A 179 15.08 2.17 -15.06
CA TRP A 179 14.14 2.18 -16.16
C TRP A 179 12.85 2.91 -15.75
N SER A 180 12.09 3.38 -16.76
CA SER A 180 10.76 3.94 -16.56
C SER A 180 9.91 3.74 -17.81
N GLN A 181 8.62 3.48 -17.62
CA GLN A 181 7.66 3.30 -18.71
C GLN A 181 6.24 3.62 -18.25
N ARG A 182 5.39 3.98 -19.20
CA ARG A 182 3.95 4.05 -18.96
C ARG A 182 3.34 2.71 -19.30
N VAL A 183 2.47 2.23 -18.42
CA VAL A 183 1.78 0.94 -18.60
C VAL A 183 0.29 1.17 -18.83
N PRO A 184 -0.36 0.39 -19.72
CA PRO A 184 -1.78 0.54 -20.04
C PRO A 184 -2.67 -0.08 -18.98
N ILE A 185 -2.32 0.10 -17.71
CA ILE A 185 -3.00 -0.48 -16.55
C ILE A 185 -3.15 0.60 -15.50
N ARG A 186 -4.34 0.76 -14.95
CA ARG A 186 -4.62 1.55 -13.75
C ARG A 186 -4.19 0.76 -12.53
N ILE A 187 -2.89 0.76 -12.24
CA ILE A 187 -2.28 -0.13 -11.23
C ILE A 187 -2.93 0.09 -9.86
N ARG A 188 -3.51 -0.98 -9.31
CA ARG A 188 -4.11 -1.04 -7.97
C ARG A 188 -3.35 -1.99 -7.05
N ALA A 189 -2.70 -3.00 -7.60
CA ALA A 189 -1.92 -3.97 -6.84
C ALA A 189 -0.55 -4.18 -7.48
N MET A 190 0.47 -4.32 -6.65
CA MET A 190 1.85 -4.47 -7.08
C MET A 190 2.63 -5.31 -6.06
N VAL A 191 3.43 -6.25 -6.54
CA VAL A 191 4.31 -7.07 -5.69
C VAL A 191 5.61 -7.38 -6.42
N LEU A 192 6.71 -7.35 -5.69
CA LEU A 192 8.06 -7.67 -6.18
C LEU A 192 8.55 -8.94 -5.48
N ALA A 193 8.91 -9.96 -6.26
CA ALA A 193 9.49 -11.20 -5.77
C ALA A 193 10.40 -11.82 -6.83
N ASP A 194 11.53 -12.35 -6.43
CA ASP A 194 12.49 -13.10 -7.27
C ASP A 194 12.82 -12.38 -8.60
N GLY A 195 13.10 -11.08 -8.54
CA GLY A 195 13.42 -10.28 -9.72
C GLY A 195 12.23 -10.05 -10.66
N ARG A 196 11.01 -10.39 -10.25
CA ARG A 196 9.78 -10.20 -11.01
C ARG A 196 8.88 -9.21 -10.31
N LEU A 197 8.43 -8.22 -11.06
CA LEU A 197 7.43 -7.27 -10.63
C LEU A 197 6.08 -7.67 -11.25
N ALA A 198 5.11 -8.02 -10.42
CA ALA A 198 3.73 -8.20 -10.86
C ALA A 198 2.95 -6.91 -10.59
N VAL A 199 2.24 -6.43 -11.60
CA VAL A 199 1.35 -5.26 -11.52
C VAL A 199 -0.02 -5.63 -12.03
N ALA A 200 -1.08 -5.22 -11.33
CA ALA A 200 -2.43 -5.53 -11.72
C ALA A 200 -3.39 -4.36 -11.46
N GLY A 201 -4.43 -4.27 -12.29
CA GLY A 201 -5.47 -3.25 -12.20
C GLY A 201 -6.40 -3.29 -13.40
N PRO A 202 -7.42 -2.43 -13.47
CA PRO A 202 -8.22 -2.25 -14.67
C PRO A 202 -7.35 -1.79 -15.84
N PRO A 203 -7.75 -2.07 -17.09
CA PRO A 203 -7.08 -1.52 -18.27
C PRO A 203 -7.18 0.01 -18.27
N ASP A 204 -6.10 0.69 -18.70
CA ASP A 204 -6.10 2.15 -18.82
C ASP A 204 -6.67 2.55 -20.19
N VAL A 205 -7.98 2.41 -20.31
CA VAL A 205 -8.76 2.71 -21.54
C VAL A 205 -9.94 3.62 -21.21
N VAL A 206 -10.34 4.43 -22.19
CA VAL A 206 -11.57 5.22 -22.13
C VAL A 206 -12.38 4.91 -23.39
N GLU A 207 -13.55 4.35 -23.21
CA GLU A 207 -14.47 4.06 -24.31
C GLU A 207 -15.55 5.16 -24.39
N PRO A 208 -15.83 5.71 -25.58
CA PRO A 208 -16.83 6.81 -25.71
C PRO A 208 -18.22 6.46 -25.18
N THR A 209 -18.61 5.18 -25.29
CA THR A 209 -19.92 4.69 -24.83
C THR A 209 -19.96 4.37 -23.34
N ASP A 210 -18.79 4.23 -22.70
CA ASP A 210 -18.65 3.91 -21.27
C ASP A 210 -17.34 4.50 -20.70
N PRO A 211 -17.21 5.83 -20.61
CA PRO A 211 -15.95 6.48 -20.26
C PRO A 211 -15.47 6.19 -18.85
N LEU A 212 -16.34 5.79 -17.94
CA LEU A 212 -15.98 5.40 -16.58
C LEU A 212 -15.77 3.88 -16.42
N GLY A 213 -16.06 3.07 -17.43
CA GLY A 213 -16.10 1.62 -17.31
C GLY A 213 -14.83 0.97 -16.79
N ALA A 214 -13.66 1.44 -17.23
CA ALA A 214 -12.39 0.93 -16.71
C ALA A 214 -12.11 1.43 -15.27
N PHE A 215 -12.47 2.66 -14.96
CA PHE A 215 -12.33 3.24 -13.63
C PHE A 215 -13.19 2.51 -12.60
N GLU A 216 -14.42 2.20 -12.96
CA GLU A 216 -15.42 1.53 -12.12
C GLU A 216 -15.36 -0.02 -12.25
N ALA A 217 -14.27 -0.54 -12.75
CA ALA A 217 -13.98 -1.98 -12.82
C ALA A 217 -14.84 -2.82 -13.79
N ARG A 218 -15.75 -2.20 -14.57
CA ARG A 218 -16.61 -2.93 -15.54
C ARG A 218 -15.86 -3.54 -16.72
N LYS A 219 -14.59 -3.19 -16.91
CA LYS A 219 -13.73 -3.72 -17.99
C LYS A 219 -12.82 -4.86 -17.54
N GLY A 220 -13.10 -5.46 -16.38
CA GLY A 220 -12.24 -6.47 -15.79
C GLY A 220 -10.87 -5.92 -15.40
N GLY A 221 -9.88 -6.78 -15.31
CA GLY A 221 -8.52 -6.44 -14.96
C GLY A 221 -7.46 -7.00 -15.91
N LEU A 222 -6.25 -6.53 -15.71
CA LEU A 222 -5.02 -7.04 -16.32
C LEU A 222 -4.01 -7.35 -15.21
N LEU A 223 -3.31 -8.46 -15.36
CA LEU A 223 -2.12 -8.81 -14.61
C LEU A 223 -0.94 -8.84 -15.58
N VAL A 224 0.08 -8.05 -15.31
CA VAL A 224 1.32 -8.02 -16.10
C VAL A 224 2.48 -8.36 -15.19
N THR A 225 3.36 -9.26 -15.65
CA THR A 225 4.64 -9.50 -15.01
C THR A 225 5.76 -8.84 -15.82
N ILE A 226 6.68 -8.22 -15.11
CA ILE A 226 7.76 -7.41 -15.65
C ILE A 226 9.07 -7.88 -15.00
N ASP A 227 10.14 -7.90 -15.76
CA ASP A 227 11.47 -8.06 -15.21
C ASP A 227 11.84 -6.80 -14.42
N SER A 228 12.14 -6.95 -13.13
CA SER A 228 12.36 -5.79 -12.25
C SER A 228 13.66 -5.03 -12.55
N ALA A 229 14.64 -5.69 -13.16
CA ALA A 229 15.93 -5.06 -13.49
C ALA A 229 15.88 -4.27 -14.80
N THR A 230 15.13 -4.77 -15.81
CA THR A 230 15.11 -4.20 -17.16
C THR A 230 13.85 -3.43 -17.50
N GLY A 231 12.73 -3.71 -16.80
CA GLY A 231 11.42 -3.17 -17.14
C GLY A 231 10.71 -3.92 -18.27
N GLU A 232 11.30 -4.99 -18.82
CA GLU A 232 10.71 -5.75 -19.92
C GLU A 232 9.47 -6.55 -19.47
N LYS A 233 8.41 -6.44 -20.26
CA LYS A 233 7.20 -7.24 -20.05
C LYS A 233 7.49 -8.72 -20.30
N ARG A 234 7.19 -9.56 -19.31
CA ARG A 234 7.36 -11.02 -19.37
C ARG A 234 6.06 -11.75 -19.74
N SER A 235 4.95 -11.32 -19.17
CA SER A 235 3.63 -11.91 -19.46
C SER A 235 2.51 -10.90 -19.25
N GLU A 236 1.35 -11.21 -19.82
CA GLU A 236 0.11 -10.46 -19.61
C GLU A 236 -1.06 -11.45 -19.57
N GLN A 237 -1.96 -11.25 -18.61
CA GLN A 237 -3.15 -12.07 -18.45
C GLN A 237 -4.35 -11.18 -18.13
N ARG A 238 -5.50 -11.49 -18.75
CA ARG A 238 -6.78 -10.87 -18.42
C ARG A 238 -7.34 -11.47 -17.13
N LEU A 239 -7.94 -10.61 -16.32
CA LEU A 239 -8.63 -10.97 -15.08
C LEU A 239 -10.13 -10.70 -15.26
N PRO A 240 -11.02 -11.59 -14.78
CA PRO A 240 -12.46 -11.35 -14.80
C PRO A 240 -12.87 -10.11 -14.03
N SER A 241 -12.24 -9.89 -12.88
CA SER A 241 -12.42 -8.72 -12.01
C SER A 241 -11.06 -8.11 -11.69
N PRO A 242 -10.95 -6.77 -11.56
CA PRO A 242 -9.70 -6.14 -11.17
C PRO A 242 -9.38 -6.41 -9.70
N PRO A 243 -8.09 -6.30 -9.31
CA PRO A 243 -7.70 -6.44 -7.92
C PRO A 243 -8.26 -5.29 -7.07
N VAL A 244 -8.50 -5.58 -5.80
CA VAL A 244 -8.65 -4.54 -4.77
C VAL A 244 -7.34 -3.77 -4.61
N PHE A 245 -7.40 -2.56 -4.01
CA PHE A 245 -6.20 -1.78 -3.73
C PHE A 245 -5.26 -2.54 -2.81
N ASN A 246 -3.98 -2.64 -3.21
CA ASN A 246 -2.93 -3.41 -2.53
C ASN A 246 -3.24 -4.92 -2.36
N GLY A 247 -4.08 -5.47 -3.21
CA GLY A 247 -4.61 -6.84 -3.13
C GLY A 247 -3.71 -7.93 -3.72
N ALA A 248 -2.37 -7.75 -3.75
CA ALA A 248 -1.42 -8.74 -4.25
C ALA A 248 -0.44 -9.17 -3.18
N VAL A 249 -0.20 -10.48 -3.08
CA VAL A 249 0.82 -11.05 -2.19
C VAL A 249 1.49 -12.26 -2.83
N VAL A 250 2.77 -12.46 -2.56
CA VAL A 250 3.50 -13.68 -2.94
C VAL A 250 3.79 -14.49 -1.69
N ALA A 251 3.43 -15.76 -1.73
CA ALA A 251 3.71 -16.71 -0.67
C ALA A 251 3.90 -18.12 -1.26
N GLY A 252 4.82 -18.91 -0.72
CA GLY A 252 5.07 -20.28 -1.17
C GLY A 252 5.38 -20.42 -2.67
N GLY A 253 6.01 -19.41 -3.28
CA GLY A 253 6.32 -19.39 -4.72
C GLY A 253 5.11 -19.12 -5.64
N ALA A 254 3.96 -18.73 -5.10
CA ALA A 254 2.75 -18.39 -5.85
C ALA A 254 2.32 -16.94 -5.58
N LEU A 255 1.74 -16.30 -6.61
CA LEU A 255 1.09 -15.01 -6.50
C LEU A 255 -0.38 -15.21 -6.18
N TYR A 256 -0.86 -14.55 -5.15
CA TYR A 256 -2.29 -14.48 -4.78
C TYR A 256 -2.80 -13.08 -5.05
N LEU A 257 -3.96 -12.99 -5.67
CA LEU A 257 -4.59 -11.74 -6.04
C LEU A 257 -6.03 -11.71 -5.53
N ALA A 258 -6.32 -10.79 -4.62
CA ALA A 258 -7.69 -10.52 -4.16
C ALA A 258 -8.36 -9.54 -5.11
N ALA A 259 -9.55 -9.87 -5.59
CA ALA A 259 -10.32 -9.12 -6.57
C ALA A 259 -11.56 -8.44 -5.96
N GLU A 260 -12.11 -7.44 -6.67
CA GLU A 260 -13.28 -6.66 -6.23
C GLU A 260 -14.58 -7.48 -6.16
N ASP A 261 -14.65 -8.59 -6.87
CA ASP A 261 -15.77 -9.54 -6.81
C ASP A 261 -15.72 -10.47 -5.57
N GLY A 262 -14.73 -10.28 -4.70
CA GLY A 262 -14.51 -11.10 -3.50
C GLY A 262 -13.72 -12.38 -3.76
N SER A 263 -13.31 -12.65 -5.00
CA SER A 263 -12.50 -13.82 -5.32
C SER A 263 -11.03 -13.65 -4.95
N ILE A 264 -10.34 -14.77 -4.65
CA ILE A 264 -8.88 -14.82 -4.52
C ILE A 264 -8.38 -15.81 -5.57
N THR A 265 -7.53 -15.34 -6.47
CA THR A 265 -6.91 -16.16 -7.51
C THR A 265 -5.45 -16.42 -7.17
N CYS A 266 -5.04 -17.69 -7.30
CA CYS A 266 -3.65 -18.13 -7.13
C CYS A 266 -3.02 -18.38 -8.51
N PHE A 267 -1.88 -17.74 -8.75
CA PHE A 267 -1.04 -17.92 -9.92
C PHE A 267 0.28 -18.57 -9.49
N GLY A 268 0.50 -19.81 -9.81
CA GLY A 268 1.69 -20.57 -9.43
C GLY A 268 1.88 -21.80 -10.32
N LYS A 269 3.00 -22.49 -10.20
CA LYS A 269 3.18 -23.79 -10.80
C LYS A 269 2.29 -24.79 -10.05
N ARG A 270 1.51 -25.57 -10.81
CA ARG A 270 0.91 -26.80 -10.28
C ARG A 270 1.96 -27.86 -10.05
#